data_478f4e29410f2dd6272b433c0769e1ee
#
_entry.id   478f4e29410f2dd6272b433c0769e1ee
#
_cell.length_a   1.000
_cell.length_b   1.000
_cell.length_c   1.000
_cell.angle_alpha   90.00
_cell.angle_beta   90.00
_cell.angle_gamma   90.00
#
_symmetry.space_group_name_H-M   'P 1'
#
loop_
_entity.id
_entity.type
_entity.pdbx_description
1 polymer ?
#
loop_
_entity_poly.entity_id
_entity_poly.type
_entity_poly.pdbx_seq_one_letter_code
_entity_poly.pdbx_strand_id
1 'polypeptide(L)'
;MAVAKLASVNEWAVSTDGSNWTPIYVPAPNIRIEHTNVASADSGRTEDGVMHINWVRRDVRKVNLVYNAISGNEKDTMESLMQGKEFYFRFKDGATVKEFYGYTGESSYQYYSSVHNASEGGLFTNFSINVIEF
;
A
#
# COMPACT_ATOMS: atom_id res chain seq x y z
N MET A 1 17.88 -14.76 6.83
CA MET A 1 17.49 -13.37 6.53
C MET A 1 15.97 -13.26 6.47
N ALA A 2 15.45 -12.22 7.11
CA ALA A 2 14.02 -11.99 7.10
C ALA A 2 13.59 -11.47 5.73
N VAL A 3 12.64 -12.14 5.11
CA VAL A 3 12.02 -11.72 3.86
C VAL A 3 10.52 -11.54 4.10
N ALA A 4 9.85 -10.89 3.16
CA ALA A 4 8.41 -10.72 3.24
C ALA A 4 7.71 -12.08 3.22
N LYS A 5 6.58 -12.17 3.88
CA LYS A 5 5.77 -13.39 3.93
C LYS A 5 4.52 -13.23 3.09
N LEU A 6 4.15 -14.29 2.38
CA LEU A 6 2.88 -14.31 1.66
C LEU A 6 1.74 -14.36 2.67
N ALA A 7 0.85 -13.37 2.58
CA ALA A 7 -0.27 -13.26 3.49
C ALA A 7 -1.42 -14.18 3.10
N SER A 8 -2.39 -14.30 4.00
CA SER A 8 -3.66 -14.94 3.67
C SER A 8 -4.44 -14.05 2.71
N VAL A 9 -5.04 -14.66 1.70
CA VAL A 9 -5.89 -13.94 0.74
C VAL A 9 -7.08 -13.25 1.42
N ASN A 10 -7.46 -13.72 2.59
CA ASN A 10 -8.57 -13.14 3.35
C ASN A 10 -8.15 -11.91 4.17
N GLU A 11 -6.87 -11.61 4.26
CA GLU A 11 -6.35 -10.49 5.05
C GLU A 11 -5.65 -9.43 4.19
N TRP A 12 -4.77 -9.85 3.28
CA TRP A 12 -3.98 -8.94 2.45
C TRP A 12 -3.97 -9.45 1.02
N ALA A 13 -4.69 -8.77 0.16
CA ALA A 13 -4.83 -9.21 -1.22
C ALA A 13 -5.21 -8.05 -2.14
N VAL A 14 -5.05 -8.26 -3.43
CA VAL A 14 -5.46 -7.32 -4.47
C VAL A 14 -6.35 -8.04 -5.47
N SER A 15 -7.22 -7.27 -6.13
CA SER A 15 -8.10 -7.81 -7.16
C SER A 15 -8.38 -6.73 -8.20
N THR A 16 -8.39 -7.12 -9.46
CA THR A 16 -8.75 -6.20 -10.54
C THR A 16 -10.26 -6.11 -10.76
N ASP A 17 -11.01 -7.11 -10.31
CA ASP A 17 -12.47 -7.19 -10.54
C ASP A 17 -13.30 -7.24 -9.25
N GLY A 18 -12.65 -7.29 -8.09
CA GLY A 18 -13.35 -7.39 -6.80
C GLY A 18 -13.82 -8.78 -6.44
N SER A 19 -13.59 -9.78 -7.30
CA SER A 19 -14.05 -11.16 -7.09
C SER A 19 -12.89 -12.15 -6.98
N ASN A 20 -11.87 -11.99 -7.83
CA ASN A 20 -10.73 -12.89 -7.85
C ASN A 20 -9.56 -12.21 -7.14
N TRP A 21 -9.25 -12.67 -5.94
CA TRP A 21 -8.24 -12.08 -5.07
C TRP A 21 -6.93 -12.83 -5.13
N THR A 22 -5.83 -12.08 -5.21
CA THR A 22 -4.47 -12.62 -5.18
C THR A 22 -3.78 -12.13 -3.92
N PRO A 23 -3.26 -13.02 -3.06
CA PRO A 23 -2.57 -12.58 -1.84
C PRO A 23 -1.28 -11.86 -2.18
N ILE A 24 -0.89 -10.92 -1.31
CA ILE A 24 0.35 -10.16 -1.46
C ILE A 24 1.36 -10.56 -0.39
N TYR A 25 2.62 -10.24 -0.64
CA TYR A 25 3.67 -10.38 0.37
C TYR A 25 3.59 -9.19 1.32
N VAL A 26 3.73 -9.45 2.60
CA VAL A 26 3.54 -8.43 3.64
C VAL A 26 4.83 -8.25 4.43
N PRO A 27 5.33 -7.01 4.58
CA PRO A 27 6.49 -6.74 5.43
C PRO A 27 6.06 -6.74 6.90
N ALA A 28 6.98 -7.03 7.77
CA ALA A 28 6.77 -6.89 9.21
C ALA A 28 8.04 -6.33 9.83
N PRO A 29 7.96 -5.26 10.65
CA PRO A 29 6.75 -4.57 11.14
C PRO A 29 6.39 -3.30 10.35
N ASN A 30 6.88 -3.10 9.14
CA ASN A 30 6.90 -1.81 8.45
C ASN A 30 5.66 -1.60 7.55
N ILE A 31 4.49 -1.58 8.17
CA ILE A 31 3.25 -1.23 7.51
C ILE A 31 2.70 0.02 8.17
N ARG A 32 2.38 1.02 7.35
CA ARG A 32 1.82 2.27 7.84
C ARG A 32 0.50 2.55 7.12
N ILE A 33 -0.55 2.76 7.89
CA ILE A 33 -1.86 3.08 7.36
C ILE A 33 -2.17 4.53 7.73
N GLU A 34 -2.51 5.34 6.75
CA GLU A 34 -2.79 6.75 6.94
C GLU A 34 -4.23 7.07 6.51
N HIS A 35 -4.87 7.94 7.25
CA HIS A 35 -6.20 8.47 6.95
C HIS A 35 -6.07 9.96 6.73
N THR A 36 -6.59 10.44 5.61
CA THR A 36 -6.49 11.86 5.25
C THR A 36 -7.86 12.40 4.89
N ASN A 37 -8.17 13.59 5.40
CA ASN A 37 -9.37 14.32 5.01
C ASN A 37 -8.94 15.48 4.10
N VAL A 38 -9.62 15.65 2.98
CA VAL A 38 -9.31 16.69 2.02
C VAL A 38 -10.38 17.78 2.09
N ALA A 39 -9.99 18.98 2.54
CA ALA A 39 -10.88 20.11 2.63
C ALA A 39 -10.79 20.96 1.34
N SER A 40 -11.88 21.65 1.01
CA SER A 40 -11.88 22.56 -0.12
C SER A 40 -11.10 23.85 0.19
N ALA A 41 -10.72 24.60 -0.85
CA ALA A 41 -10.04 25.87 -0.71
C ALA A 41 -10.91 26.94 -0.02
N ASP A 42 -12.23 26.74 0.02
CA ASP A 42 -13.16 27.66 0.66
C ASP A 42 -13.24 27.49 2.17
N SER A 43 -12.56 26.48 2.73
CA SER A 43 -12.56 26.24 4.17
C SER A 43 -11.83 27.36 4.90
N GLY A 44 -12.39 27.79 6.01
CA GLY A 44 -11.79 28.84 6.83
C GLY A 44 -12.73 29.36 7.89
N ARG A 45 -12.30 30.43 8.58
CA ARG A 45 -13.11 31.09 9.59
C ARG A 45 -13.92 32.22 8.97
N THR A 46 -15.16 32.36 9.44
CA THR A 46 -16.00 33.50 9.11
C THR A 46 -15.72 34.67 10.09
N GLU A 47 -16.35 35.82 9.84
CA GLU A 47 -16.18 37.02 10.68
C GLU A 47 -16.61 36.80 12.13
N ASP A 48 -17.51 35.89 12.38
CA ASP A 48 -17.94 35.54 13.74
C ASP A 48 -16.95 34.60 14.46
N GLY A 49 -15.85 34.23 13.82
CA GLY A 49 -14.81 33.38 14.40
C GLY A 49 -15.08 31.90 14.31
N VAL A 50 -16.16 31.50 13.65
CA VAL A 50 -16.51 30.08 13.51
C VAL A 50 -15.73 29.49 12.33
N MET A 51 -15.09 28.34 12.56
CA MET A 51 -14.41 27.60 11.53
C MET A 51 -15.41 26.86 10.65
N HIS A 52 -15.35 27.09 9.36
CA HIS A 52 -16.15 26.38 8.37
C HIS A 52 -15.22 25.55 7.49
N ILE A 53 -15.44 24.23 7.46
CA ILE A 53 -14.64 23.31 6.66
C ILE A 53 -15.56 22.62 5.67
N ASN A 54 -15.28 22.80 4.39
CA ASN A 54 -15.97 22.13 3.31
C ASN A 54 -15.13 20.93 2.88
N TRP A 55 -15.53 19.75 3.32
CA TRP A 55 -14.79 18.53 3.01
C TRP A 55 -15.03 18.11 1.55
N VAL A 56 -13.96 18.00 0.78
CA VAL A 56 -13.99 17.42 -0.56
C VAL A 56 -14.08 15.91 -0.44
N ARG A 57 -13.22 15.33 0.41
CA ARG A 57 -13.20 13.91 0.70
C ARG A 57 -12.82 13.70 2.16
N ARG A 58 -13.44 12.72 2.78
CA ARG A 58 -13.10 12.33 4.15
C ARG A 58 -12.57 10.92 4.16
N ASP A 59 -11.62 10.67 5.06
CA ASP A 59 -11.07 9.34 5.33
C ASP A 59 -10.51 8.67 4.08
N VAL A 60 -9.71 9.43 3.31
CA VAL A 60 -8.95 8.86 2.21
C VAL A 60 -7.82 8.04 2.80
N ARG A 61 -7.79 6.76 2.50
CA ARG A 61 -6.84 5.83 3.12
C ARG A 61 -5.63 5.63 2.22
N LYS A 62 -4.49 5.51 2.86
CA LYS A 62 -3.22 5.25 2.19
C LYS A 62 -2.47 4.20 3.01
N VAL A 63 -2.04 3.14 2.35
CA VAL A 63 -1.28 2.08 2.99
C VAL A 63 0.13 2.08 2.42
N ASN A 64 1.11 2.25 3.30
CA ASN A 64 2.53 2.22 2.94
C ASN A 64 3.13 0.89 3.38
N LEU A 65 3.71 0.16 2.44
CA LEU A 65 4.38 -1.10 2.71
C LEU A 65 5.87 -0.90 2.46
N VAL A 66 6.68 -1.11 3.49
CA VAL A 66 8.13 -0.96 3.40
C VAL A 66 8.79 -2.28 3.74
N TYR A 67 9.53 -2.82 2.80
CA TYR A 67 10.19 -4.12 2.94
C TYR A 67 11.68 -3.90 3.17
N ASN A 68 12.18 -4.34 4.34
CA ASN A 68 13.61 -4.24 4.64
C ASN A 68 14.44 -5.18 3.78
N ALA A 69 13.87 -6.34 3.45
CA ALA A 69 14.52 -7.29 2.57
C ALA A 69 13.45 -8.06 1.80
N ILE A 70 13.64 -8.21 0.50
CA ILE A 70 12.72 -8.92 -0.38
C ILE A 70 13.51 -9.54 -1.52
N SER A 71 13.16 -10.76 -1.92
CA SER A 71 13.79 -11.39 -3.07
C SER A 71 13.32 -10.74 -4.36
N GLY A 72 14.11 -10.87 -5.43
CA GLY A 72 13.75 -10.34 -6.73
C GLY A 72 12.45 -10.93 -7.27
N ASN A 73 12.23 -12.23 -7.06
CA ASN A 73 11.00 -12.88 -7.52
C ASN A 73 9.76 -12.35 -6.77
N GLU A 74 9.88 -12.15 -5.47
CA GLU A 74 8.78 -11.57 -4.69
C GLU A 74 8.52 -10.12 -5.08
N LYS A 75 9.58 -9.34 -5.29
CA LYS A 75 9.47 -7.96 -5.75
C LYS A 75 8.78 -7.88 -7.10
N ASP A 76 9.19 -8.71 -8.04
CA ASP A 76 8.60 -8.73 -9.38
C ASP A 76 7.12 -9.11 -9.33
N THR A 77 6.76 -10.04 -8.46
CA THR A 77 5.35 -10.42 -8.26
C THR A 77 4.53 -9.23 -7.76
N MET A 78 5.05 -8.50 -6.76
CA MET A 78 4.36 -7.33 -6.23
C MET A 78 4.21 -6.24 -7.29
N GLU A 79 5.26 -5.99 -8.06
CA GLU A 79 5.19 -4.99 -9.14
C GLU A 79 4.17 -5.39 -10.21
N SER A 80 4.14 -6.64 -10.61
CA SER A 80 3.21 -7.10 -11.64
C SER A 80 1.76 -7.01 -11.19
N LEU A 81 1.50 -7.15 -9.89
CA LEU A 81 0.15 -7.06 -9.35
C LEU A 81 -0.32 -5.61 -9.18
N MET A 82 0.59 -4.69 -8.89
CA MET A 82 0.22 -3.37 -8.38
C MET A 82 0.75 -2.20 -9.19
N GLN A 83 1.96 -2.30 -9.74
CA GLN A 83 2.61 -1.17 -10.39
C GLN A 83 1.86 -0.72 -11.64
N GLY A 84 1.51 0.57 -11.67
CA GLY A 84 0.84 1.18 -12.82
C GLY A 84 -0.60 0.72 -13.03
N LYS A 85 -1.23 0.18 -12.00
CA LYS A 85 -2.58 -0.41 -12.09
C LYS A 85 -3.53 0.21 -11.09
N GLU A 86 -4.81 0.12 -11.40
CA GLU A 86 -5.90 0.39 -10.49
C GLU A 86 -6.48 -0.95 -10.05
N PHE A 87 -6.78 -1.08 -8.76
CA PHE A 87 -7.21 -2.37 -8.21
C PHE A 87 -7.97 -2.19 -6.91
N TYR A 88 -8.70 -3.23 -6.51
CA TYR A 88 -9.26 -3.33 -5.16
C TYR A 88 -8.17 -3.84 -4.24
N PHE A 89 -8.00 -3.19 -3.11
CA PHE A 89 -7.00 -3.55 -2.11
C PHE A 89 -7.69 -3.97 -0.82
N ARG A 90 -7.35 -5.16 -0.36
CA ARG A 90 -7.82 -5.70 0.91
C ARG A 90 -6.68 -5.65 1.91
N PHE A 91 -6.95 -5.13 3.09
CA PHE A 91 -5.94 -5.05 4.15
C PHE A 91 -6.57 -5.28 5.51
N LYS A 92 -5.77 -5.78 6.44
CA LYS A 92 -6.22 -6.00 7.81
C LYS A 92 -5.88 -4.77 8.65
N ASP A 93 -6.90 -4.16 9.21
CA ASP A 93 -6.78 -2.97 10.04
C ASP A 93 -7.33 -3.30 11.43
N GLY A 94 -6.41 -3.61 12.37
CA GLY A 94 -6.80 -4.07 13.69
C GLY A 94 -7.48 -5.43 13.64
N ALA A 95 -8.66 -5.53 14.21
CA ALA A 95 -9.43 -6.76 14.25
C ALA A 95 -10.30 -6.98 13.02
N THR A 96 -10.38 -6.00 12.13
CA THR A 96 -11.26 -6.06 10.96
C THR A 96 -10.45 -6.03 9.67
N VAL A 97 -11.02 -6.62 8.63
CA VAL A 97 -10.47 -6.56 7.28
C VAL A 97 -11.24 -5.51 6.50
N LYS A 98 -10.53 -4.60 5.85
CA LYS A 98 -11.11 -3.50 5.09
C LYS A 98 -10.66 -3.57 3.64
N GLU A 99 -11.45 -2.96 2.77
CA GLU A 99 -11.17 -2.93 1.33
C GLU A 99 -11.44 -1.54 0.77
N PHE A 100 -10.66 -1.16 -0.24
CA PHE A 100 -10.97 0.03 -1.03
C PHE A 100 -10.49 -0.17 -2.46
N TYR A 101 -10.97 0.67 -3.35
CA TYR A 101 -10.50 0.73 -4.73
C TYR A 101 -9.46 1.85 -4.82
N GLY A 102 -8.29 1.54 -5.33
CA GLY A 102 -7.20 2.48 -5.33
C GLY A 102 -6.15 2.18 -6.38
N TYR A 103 -4.99 2.80 -6.21
CA TYR A 103 -3.88 2.68 -7.14
C TYR A 103 -2.55 2.80 -6.39
N THR A 104 -1.48 2.37 -7.05
CA THR A 104 -0.13 2.55 -6.51
C THR A 104 0.34 3.96 -6.87
N GLY A 105 0.61 4.77 -5.85
CA GLY A 105 1.10 6.13 -6.06
C GLY A 105 2.58 6.17 -6.38
N GLU A 106 3.37 5.39 -5.65
CA GLU A 106 4.82 5.40 -5.81
C GLU A 106 5.40 4.07 -5.36
N SER A 107 6.44 3.60 -6.06
CA SER A 107 7.24 2.48 -5.61
C SER A 107 8.71 2.76 -5.86
N SER A 108 9.55 2.29 -4.95
CA SER A 108 11.01 2.43 -5.08
C SER A 108 11.70 1.25 -4.40
N TYR A 109 12.92 0.95 -4.83
CA TYR A 109 13.69 -0.14 -4.26
C TYR A 109 15.17 0.10 -4.49
N GLN A 110 16.00 -0.60 -3.69
CA GLN A 110 17.45 -0.56 -3.82
C GLN A 110 17.97 -1.97 -3.97
N TYR A 111 18.95 -2.14 -4.83
CA TYR A 111 19.65 -3.40 -4.98
C TYR A 111 20.57 -3.60 -3.78
N TYR A 112 20.40 -4.72 -3.07
CA TYR A 112 21.39 -5.13 -2.08
C TYR A 112 22.49 -5.94 -2.76
N SER A 113 22.10 -6.98 -3.51
CA SER A 113 23.02 -7.83 -4.22
C SER A 113 22.32 -8.68 -5.27
N SER A 114 22.92 -8.79 -6.44
CA SER A 114 22.45 -9.72 -7.46
C SER A 114 22.99 -11.15 -7.25
N VAL A 115 24.02 -11.28 -6.45
CA VAL A 115 24.67 -12.56 -6.18
C VAL A 115 24.04 -13.28 -4.99
N HIS A 116 23.75 -12.55 -3.91
CA HIS A 116 23.04 -13.12 -2.79
C HIS A 116 21.62 -13.47 -3.24
N ASN A 117 21.18 -14.66 -2.93
CA ASN A 117 19.84 -15.13 -3.26
C ASN A 117 19.59 -15.14 -4.78
N ALA A 118 20.65 -15.42 -5.57
CA ALA A 118 20.58 -15.33 -7.04
C ALA A 118 19.52 -16.26 -7.64
N SER A 119 19.27 -17.42 -7.04
CA SER A 119 18.25 -18.36 -7.51
C SER A 119 16.84 -17.81 -7.40
N GLU A 120 16.63 -16.79 -6.61
CA GLU A 120 15.34 -16.13 -6.41
C GLU A 120 15.32 -14.69 -6.97
N GLY A 121 16.24 -14.38 -7.86
CA GLY A 121 16.27 -13.07 -8.53
C GLY A 121 17.09 -12.01 -7.80
N GLY A 122 17.93 -12.40 -6.84
CA GLY A 122 18.75 -11.48 -6.07
C GLY A 122 18.03 -11.00 -4.80
N LEU A 123 18.62 -10.03 -4.15
CA LEU A 123 18.10 -9.47 -2.90
C LEU A 123 17.99 -7.96 -3.01
N PHE A 124 16.86 -7.43 -2.62
CA PHE A 124 16.56 -6.00 -2.63
C PHE A 124 16.29 -5.51 -1.21
N THR A 125 16.60 -4.24 -0.96
CA THR A 125 16.33 -3.59 0.31
C THR A 125 15.51 -2.33 0.08
N ASN A 126 14.85 -1.86 1.13
CA ASN A 126 14.08 -0.62 1.10
C ASN A 126 13.07 -0.58 -0.05
N PHE A 127 12.49 -1.72 -0.39
CA PHE A 127 11.39 -1.75 -1.35
C PHE A 127 10.18 -1.15 -0.65
N SER A 128 9.71 -0.03 -1.17
CA SER A 128 8.52 0.62 -0.65
C SER A 128 7.49 0.75 -1.76
N ILE A 129 6.25 0.53 -1.40
CA ILE A 129 5.12 0.69 -2.31
C ILE A 129 3.97 1.26 -1.50
N ASN A 130 3.25 2.23 -2.05
CA ASN A 130 2.08 2.76 -1.38
C ASN A 130 0.83 2.55 -2.22
N VAL A 131 -0.26 2.32 -1.54
CA VAL A 131 -1.58 2.14 -2.14
C VAL A 131 -2.46 3.26 -1.65
N ILE A 132 -3.02 4.01 -2.58
CA ILE A 132 -3.79 5.21 -2.30
C ILE A 132 -5.23 4.97 -2.76
N GLU A 133 -6.17 5.26 -1.90
CA GLU A 133 -7.59 5.16 -2.20
C GLU A 133 -8.01 6.25 -3.19
N PHE A 134 -8.84 5.87 -4.17
CA PHE A 134 -9.46 6.84 -5.06
C PHE A 134 -10.46 7.74 -4.34
#